data_8c80fc56f88dbe29cdaabce782c7cbd3
#
_entry.id   8c80fc56f88dbe29cdaabce782c7cbd3
#
_cell.length_a   1.000
_cell.length_b   1.000
_cell.length_c   1.000
_cell.angle_alpha   90.00
_cell.angle_beta   90.00
_cell.angle_gamma   90.00
#
_symmetry.space_group_name_H-M   'P 1'
#
loop_
_entity.id
_entity.type
_entity.pdbx_description
1 polymer ?
#
loop_
_entity_poly.entity_id
_entity_poly.type
_entity_poly.pdbx_seq_one_letter_code
_entity_poly.pdbx_strand_id
1 'polypeptide(L)'
;MELLAWKLRVSMLWIFLGVGQLAAILAAVLVPDVLDELMATGQFGGMTVDNNLWALFMIVFTLLPLAMAFLTLALRDPVNRYANAILGVLIAVSWAFDVVEHLAGGGIGGGVVICATMAIAGLLIVWHAWKWPRPAEQGLGDRRPAATPEHPAAGTA
;
A
#
# COMPACT_ATOMS: atom_id res chain seq x y z
N MET A 1 -12.72 -1.31 -17.58
CA MET A 1 -11.57 -0.37 -17.43
C MET A 1 -11.42 0.16 -16.02
N GLU A 2 -12.49 0.43 -15.27
CA GLU A 2 -12.42 0.97 -13.90
C GLU A 2 -11.68 0.08 -12.90
N LEU A 3 -11.92 -1.24 -12.91
CA LEU A 3 -11.26 -2.17 -11.99
C LEU A 3 -9.74 -2.21 -12.17
N LEU A 4 -9.24 -2.17 -13.41
CA LEU A 4 -7.81 -2.12 -13.68
C LEU A 4 -7.19 -0.82 -13.15
N ALA A 5 -7.85 0.31 -13.38
CA ALA A 5 -7.40 1.59 -12.85
C ALA A 5 -7.36 1.59 -11.31
N TRP A 6 -8.30 0.89 -10.67
CA TRP A 6 -8.33 0.71 -9.22
C TRP A 6 -7.15 -0.12 -8.71
N LYS A 7 -6.90 -1.28 -9.34
CA LYS A 7 -5.74 -2.13 -9.05
C LYS A 7 -4.42 -1.39 -9.23
N LEU A 8 -4.30 -0.60 -10.30
CA LEU A 8 -3.11 0.21 -10.55
C LEU A 8 -2.86 1.25 -9.45
N ARG A 9 -3.90 1.94 -8.96
CA ARG A 9 -3.75 2.91 -7.85
C ARG A 9 -3.21 2.24 -6.59
N VAL A 10 -3.76 1.10 -6.21
CA VAL A 10 -3.32 0.35 -5.03
C VAL A 10 -1.90 -0.19 -5.23
N SER A 11 -1.59 -0.72 -6.43
CA SER A 11 -0.23 -1.17 -6.78
C SER A 11 0.79 -0.03 -6.66
N MET A 12 0.46 1.18 -7.13
CA MET A 12 1.34 2.35 -7.02
C MET A 12 1.60 2.75 -5.55
N LEU A 13 0.58 2.65 -4.68
CA LEU A 13 0.76 2.90 -3.24
C LEU A 13 1.70 1.88 -2.60
N TRP A 14 1.63 0.60 -3.00
CA TRP A 14 2.56 -0.42 -2.55
C TRP A 14 3.99 -0.18 -3.03
N ILE A 15 4.18 0.23 -4.30
CA ILE A 15 5.49 0.64 -4.83
C ILE A 15 6.02 1.82 -4.01
N PHE A 16 5.17 2.82 -3.75
CA PHE A 16 5.55 3.98 -2.95
C PHE A 16 6.04 3.57 -1.56
N LEU A 17 5.35 2.64 -0.87
CA LEU A 17 5.78 2.12 0.43
C LEU A 17 7.14 1.41 0.34
N GLY A 18 7.32 0.50 -0.62
CA GLY A 18 8.58 -0.26 -0.76
C GLY A 18 9.78 0.63 -1.12
N VAL A 19 9.61 1.53 -2.09
CA VAL A 19 10.65 2.48 -2.50
C VAL A 19 10.92 3.52 -1.42
N GLY A 20 9.85 4.01 -0.76
CA GLY A 20 9.97 4.95 0.33
C GLY A 20 10.72 4.39 1.53
N GLN A 21 10.54 3.10 1.86
CA GLN A 21 11.32 2.41 2.89
C GLN A 21 12.81 2.38 2.53
N LEU A 22 13.15 2.02 1.30
CA LEU A 22 14.56 2.02 0.86
C LEU A 22 15.18 3.43 0.92
N ALA A 23 14.43 4.44 0.49
CA ALA A 23 14.87 5.83 0.56
C ALA A 23 15.06 6.30 2.01
N ALA A 24 14.18 5.88 2.93
CA ALA A 24 14.28 6.20 4.36
C ALA A 24 15.54 5.58 4.97
N ILE A 25 15.81 4.30 4.69
CA ILE A 25 17.04 3.61 5.16
C ILE A 25 18.28 4.32 4.61
N LEU A 26 18.31 4.62 3.30
CA LEU A 26 19.42 5.32 2.68
C LEU A 26 19.66 6.69 3.32
N ALA A 27 18.60 7.46 3.53
CA ALA A 27 18.69 8.76 4.16
C ALA A 27 19.21 8.67 5.61
N ALA A 28 18.77 7.65 6.38
CA ALA A 28 19.24 7.42 7.74
C ALA A 28 20.71 7.03 7.78
N VAL A 29 21.18 6.17 6.88
CA VAL A 29 22.61 5.75 6.81
C VAL A 29 23.54 6.92 6.44
N LEU A 30 23.03 7.93 5.73
CA LEU A 30 23.82 9.13 5.38
C LEU A 30 23.99 10.10 6.56
N VAL A 31 23.30 9.89 7.70
CA VAL A 31 23.55 10.65 8.93
C VAL A 31 24.87 10.17 9.54
N PRO A 32 25.85 11.07 9.78
CA PRO A 32 27.22 10.67 10.22
C PRO A 32 27.21 9.75 11.44
N ASP A 33 26.47 10.10 12.49
CA ASP A 33 26.43 9.32 13.74
C ASP A 33 25.85 7.91 13.52
N VAL A 34 24.87 7.75 12.62
CA VAL A 34 24.26 6.45 12.29
C VAL A 34 25.24 5.57 11.49
N LEU A 35 25.97 6.17 10.56
CA LEU A 35 26.97 5.46 9.79
C LEU A 35 28.14 5.02 10.68
N ASP A 36 28.60 5.87 11.58
CA ASP A 36 29.67 5.57 12.54
C ASP A 36 29.26 4.45 13.49
N GLU A 37 28.04 4.46 14.02
CA GLU A 37 27.50 3.38 14.84
C GLU A 37 27.43 2.06 14.06
N LEU A 38 26.92 2.09 12.83
CA LEU A 38 26.83 0.91 11.96
C LEU A 38 28.21 0.32 11.71
N MET A 39 29.21 1.16 11.39
CA MET A 39 30.57 0.72 11.14
C MET A 39 31.29 0.18 12.38
N ALA A 40 31.00 0.75 13.56
CA ALA A 40 31.63 0.35 14.82
C ALA A 40 30.99 -0.91 15.45
N THR A 41 29.69 -1.04 15.37
CA THR A 41 28.92 -2.06 16.10
C THR A 41 28.19 -3.07 15.21
N GLY A 42 28.04 -2.81 13.93
CA GLY A 42 27.20 -3.58 13.03
C GLY A 42 25.69 -3.44 13.33
N GLN A 43 25.30 -2.40 14.07
CA GLN A 43 23.90 -2.15 14.42
C GLN A 43 23.33 -0.97 13.65
N PHE A 44 22.04 -1.08 13.29
CA PHE A 44 21.26 -0.03 12.70
C PHE A 44 19.93 0.10 13.45
N GLY A 45 19.69 1.26 14.05
CA GLY A 45 18.50 1.49 14.88
C GLY A 45 18.33 0.46 16.00
N GLY A 46 19.41 0.07 16.65
CA GLY A 46 19.42 -0.91 17.74
C GLY A 46 19.31 -2.38 17.32
N MET A 47 19.24 -2.66 16.01
CA MET A 47 19.20 -4.03 15.45
C MET A 47 20.53 -4.38 14.78
N THR A 48 21.04 -5.59 15.04
CA THR A 48 22.23 -6.11 14.34
C THR A 48 21.87 -6.49 12.91
N VAL A 49 22.59 -5.94 11.92
CA VAL A 49 22.24 -5.98 10.49
C VAL A 49 22.29 -7.39 9.89
N ASP A 50 23.04 -8.32 10.48
CA ASP A 50 23.19 -9.69 9.98
C ASP A 50 22.31 -10.72 10.70
N ASN A 51 21.40 -10.31 11.59
CA ASN A 51 20.52 -11.21 12.31
C ASN A 51 19.19 -11.50 11.60
N ASN A 52 18.49 -12.54 12.05
CA ASN A 52 17.18 -12.94 11.52
C ASN A 52 16.10 -11.86 11.69
N LEU A 53 16.19 -11.04 12.72
CA LEU A 53 15.24 -9.96 12.99
C LEU A 53 15.37 -8.85 11.95
N TRP A 54 16.61 -8.47 11.60
CA TRP A 54 16.89 -7.54 10.52
C TRP A 54 16.38 -8.07 9.17
N ALA A 55 16.65 -9.35 8.86
CA ALA A 55 16.16 -9.99 7.65
C ALA A 55 14.63 -9.97 7.59
N LEU A 56 13.94 -10.29 8.70
CA LEU A 56 12.48 -10.22 8.79
C LEU A 56 11.97 -8.79 8.56
N PHE A 57 12.62 -7.80 9.18
CA PHE A 57 12.29 -6.39 8.98
C PHE A 57 12.38 -6.00 7.50
N MET A 58 13.48 -6.35 6.82
CA MET A 58 13.65 -6.08 5.38
C MET A 58 12.60 -6.78 4.52
N ILE A 59 12.24 -8.02 4.86
CA ILE A 59 11.17 -8.74 4.16
C ILE A 59 9.83 -8.04 4.33
N VAL A 60 9.45 -7.71 5.55
CA VAL A 60 8.12 -7.14 5.85
C VAL A 60 7.97 -5.72 5.33
N PHE A 61 8.98 -4.87 5.49
CA PHE A 61 8.86 -3.45 5.15
C PHE A 61 9.33 -3.09 3.74
N THR A 62 10.11 -3.95 3.08
CA THR A 62 10.61 -3.69 1.73
C THR A 62 10.08 -4.70 0.71
N LEU A 63 10.35 -5.99 0.91
CA LEU A 63 9.99 -7.00 -0.10
C LEU A 63 8.49 -7.26 -0.17
N LEU A 64 7.80 -7.31 0.96
CA LEU A 64 6.36 -7.53 0.99
C LEU A 64 5.57 -6.42 0.27
N PRO A 65 5.83 -5.12 0.49
CA PRO A 65 5.21 -4.06 -0.30
C PRO A 65 5.45 -4.19 -1.81
N LEU A 66 6.67 -4.49 -2.23
CA LEU A 66 6.99 -4.68 -3.65
C LEU A 66 6.29 -5.92 -4.23
N ALA A 67 6.24 -7.02 -3.48
CA ALA A 67 5.49 -8.21 -3.88
C ALA A 67 3.98 -7.91 -3.97
N MET A 68 3.42 -7.15 -3.02
CA MET A 68 2.02 -6.75 -3.03
C MET A 68 1.68 -5.81 -4.19
N ALA A 69 2.61 -4.99 -4.64
CA ALA A 69 2.42 -4.18 -5.83
C ALA A 69 2.13 -5.06 -7.06
N PHE A 70 2.87 -6.14 -7.24
CA PHE A 70 2.64 -7.12 -8.30
C PHE A 70 1.39 -7.98 -8.04
N LEU A 71 1.23 -8.50 -6.83
CA LEU A 71 0.11 -9.37 -6.46
C LEU A 71 -1.24 -8.67 -6.58
N THR A 72 -1.30 -7.36 -6.30
CA THR A 72 -2.52 -6.56 -6.48
C THR A 72 -3.04 -6.58 -7.92
N LEU A 73 -2.15 -6.67 -8.90
CA LEU A 73 -2.53 -6.79 -10.30
C LEU A 73 -2.93 -8.23 -10.68
N ALA A 74 -2.27 -9.23 -10.12
CA ALA A 74 -2.41 -10.65 -10.49
C ALA A 74 -3.53 -11.37 -9.73
N LEU A 75 -3.82 -11.00 -8.48
CA LEU A 75 -4.78 -11.70 -7.64
C LEU A 75 -6.23 -11.47 -8.07
N ARG A 76 -7.08 -12.49 -7.79
CA ARG A 76 -8.54 -12.41 -7.92
C ARG A 76 -9.10 -11.42 -6.90
N ASP A 77 -10.15 -10.70 -7.28
CA ASP A 77 -10.68 -9.55 -6.54
C ASP A 77 -11.04 -9.81 -5.06
N PRO A 78 -11.73 -10.89 -4.67
CA PRO A 78 -12.04 -11.10 -3.26
C PRO A 78 -10.79 -11.29 -2.40
N VAL A 79 -9.83 -12.11 -2.86
CA VAL A 79 -8.56 -12.33 -2.15
C VAL A 79 -7.74 -11.05 -2.09
N ASN A 80 -7.66 -10.36 -3.22
CA ASN A 80 -6.93 -9.11 -3.38
C ASN A 80 -7.42 -8.04 -2.39
N ARG A 81 -8.73 -7.88 -2.28
CA ARG A 81 -9.34 -6.94 -1.35
C ARG A 81 -8.95 -7.20 0.11
N TYR A 82 -9.10 -8.45 0.57
CA TYR A 82 -8.76 -8.81 1.95
C TYR A 82 -7.26 -8.72 2.21
N ALA A 83 -6.41 -9.18 1.30
CA ALA A 83 -4.97 -9.08 1.43
C ALA A 83 -4.53 -7.61 1.57
N ASN A 84 -5.01 -6.73 0.70
CA ASN A 84 -4.69 -5.30 0.76
C ASN A 84 -5.22 -4.64 2.04
N ALA A 85 -6.43 -5.00 2.51
CA ALA A 85 -6.98 -4.46 3.74
C ALA A 85 -6.15 -4.86 4.97
N ILE A 86 -5.85 -6.16 5.12
CA ILE A 86 -5.13 -6.69 6.28
C ILE A 86 -3.69 -6.16 6.31
N LEU A 87 -2.96 -6.32 5.20
CA LEU A 87 -1.56 -5.89 5.13
C LEU A 87 -1.44 -4.37 5.18
N GLY A 88 -2.37 -3.64 4.58
CA GLY A 88 -2.42 -2.19 4.67
C GLY A 88 -2.60 -1.69 6.09
N VAL A 89 -3.48 -2.33 6.90
CA VAL A 89 -3.63 -2.02 8.33
C VAL A 89 -2.35 -2.29 9.09
N LEU A 90 -1.73 -3.45 8.90
CA LEU A 90 -0.49 -3.81 9.59
C LEU A 90 0.63 -2.79 9.31
N ILE A 91 0.83 -2.45 8.05
CA ILE A 91 1.83 -1.46 7.64
C ILE A 91 1.49 -0.06 8.20
N ALA A 92 0.22 0.37 8.12
CA ALA A 92 -0.19 1.68 8.63
C ALA A 92 0.02 1.80 10.14
N VAL A 93 -0.31 0.76 10.90
CA VAL A 93 -0.12 0.72 12.36
C VAL A 93 1.36 0.72 12.72
N SER A 94 2.19 -0.05 12.03
CA SER A 94 3.65 -0.06 12.27
C SER A 94 4.26 1.32 12.05
N TRP A 95 3.97 1.98 10.94
CA TRP A 95 4.46 3.33 10.68
C TRP A 95 3.89 4.39 11.63
N ALA A 96 2.63 4.24 12.07
CA ALA A 96 2.06 5.11 13.07
C ALA A 96 2.77 4.96 14.43
N PHE A 97 3.18 3.74 14.78
CA PHE A 97 4.01 3.49 15.97
C PHE A 97 5.36 4.20 15.86
N ASP A 98 6.04 4.09 14.72
CA ASP A 98 7.31 4.80 14.48
C ASP A 98 7.17 6.33 14.58
N VAL A 99 6.02 6.90 14.15
CA VAL A 99 5.73 8.34 14.37
C VAL A 99 5.73 8.67 15.85
N VAL A 100 5.06 7.85 16.67
CA VAL A 100 4.99 8.07 18.13
C VAL A 100 6.38 7.96 18.76
N GLU A 101 7.19 6.97 18.39
CA GLU A 101 8.56 6.80 18.85
C GLU A 101 9.43 8.03 18.54
N HIS A 102 9.38 8.54 17.32
CA HIS A 102 10.12 9.72 16.91
C HIS A 102 9.68 10.98 17.66
N LEU A 103 8.38 11.14 17.91
CA LEU A 103 7.85 12.27 18.69
C LEU A 103 8.26 12.16 20.17
N ALA A 104 8.25 10.97 20.76
CA ALA A 104 8.67 10.72 22.12
C ALA A 104 10.18 10.98 22.31
N GLY A 105 11.00 10.74 21.30
CA GLY A 105 12.43 11.07 21.25
C GLY A 105 12.76 12.56 21.13
N GLY A 106 11.76 13.45 21.12
CA GLY A 106 11.91 14.91 21.22
C GLY A 106 12.16 15.65 19.91
N GLY A 107 11.96 15.01 18.75
CA GLY A 107 12.24 15.65 17.46
C GLY A 107 11.07 15.62 16.46
N ILE A 108 10.58 16.79 16.05
CA ILE A 108 9.82 16.92 14.81
C ILE A 108 10.85 17.06 13.67
N GLY A 109 11.49 15.97 13.33
CA GLY A 109 12.49 15.91 12.26
C GLY A 109 11.97 15.23 10.99
N GLY A 110 12.84 15.09 9.99
CA GLY A 110 12.52 14.39 8.73
C GLY A 110 11.99 12.98 8.93
N GLY A 111 12.39 12.26 9.98
CA GLY A 111 11.90 10.94 10.35
C GLY A 111 10.39 10.92 10.59
N VAL A 112 9.86 11.87 11.38
CA VAL A 112 8.40 11.98 11.62
C VAL A 112 7.63 12.18 10.31
N VAL A 113 8.14 13.04 9.42
CA VAL A 113 7.48 13.32 8.13
C VAL A 113 7.44 12.06 7.26
N ILE A 114 8.56 11.33 7.19
CA ILE A 114 8.64 10.09 6.42
C ILE A 114 7.68 9.05 6.99
N CYS A 115 7.74 8.76 8.30
CA CYS A 115 6.88 7.77 8.95
C CYS A 115 5.39 8.13 8.82
N ALA A 116 5.03 9.39 9.00
CA ALA A 116 3.66 9.86 8.81
C ALA A 116 3.18 9.68 7.36
N THR A 117 4.02 9.98 6.38
CA THR A 117 3.71 9.80 4.96
C THR A 117 3.49 8.32 4.63
N MET A 118 4.31 7.41 5.18
CA MET A 118 4.15 5.96 5.00
C MET A 118 2.88 5.44 5.69
N ALA A 119 2.57 5.92 6.89
CA ALA A 119 1.32 5.58 7.58
C ALA A 119 0.09 6.01 6.76
N ILE A 120 0.11 7.22 6.21
CA ILE A 120 -0.96 7.72 5.33
C ILE A 120 -1.09 6.85 4.07
N ALA A 121 0.01 6.46 3.44
CA ALA A 121 -0.04 5.57 2.28
C ALA A 121 -0.66 4.21 2.62
N GLY A 122 -0.32 3.63 3.77
CA GLY A 122 -0.95 2.41 4.30
C GLY A 122 -2.47 2.59 4.51
N LEU A 123 -2.91 3.69 5.11
CA LEU A 123 -4.32 4.02 5.28
C LEU A 123 -5.05 4.19 3.94
N LEU A 124 -4.41 4.78 2.95
CA LEU A 124 -4.97 4.91 1.60
C LEU A 124 -5.16 3.54 0.93
N ILE A 125 -4.24 2.58 1.15
CA ILE A 125 -4.41 1.20 0.68
C ILE A 125 -5.65 0.58 1.32
N VAL A 126 -5.81 0.70 2.66
CA VAL A 126 -6.99 0.20 3.38
C VAL A 126 -8.28 0.85 2.85
N TRP A 127 -8.27 2.15 2.67
CA TRP A 127 -9.40 2.88 2.10
C TRP A 127 -9.80 2.37 0.72
N HIS A 128 -8.82 2.17 -0.18
CA HIS A 128 -9.08 1.63 -1.51
C HIS A 128 -9.55 0.18 -1.46
N ALA A 129 -8.99 -0.64 -0.56
CA ALA A 129 -9.44 -2.01 -0.34
C ALA A 129 -10.88 -2.07 0.19
N TRP A 130 -11.26 -1.14 1.07
CA TRP A 130 -12.64 -1.02 1.58
C TRP A 130 -13.64 -0.65 0.49
N LYS A 131 -13.29 0.35 -0.35
CA LYS A 131 -14.11 0.84 -1.45
C LYS A 131 -13.97 0.04 -2.75
N TRP A 132 -13.38 -1.17 -2.69
CA TRP A 132 -13.17 -2.00 -3.85
C TRP A 132 -14.46 -2.28 -4.60
N PRO A 133 -14.53 -2.01 -5.94
CA PRO A 133 -15.73 -2.23 -6.75
C PRO A 133 -16.19 -3.70 -6.69
N ARG A 134 -17.45 -3.93 -6.34
CA ARG A 134 -18.02 -5.27 -6.28
C ARG A 134 -18.51 -5.72 -7.66
N PRO A 135 -18.28 -6.98 -8.08
CA PRO A 135 -18.72 -7.46 -9.41
C PRO A 135 -20.21 -7.32 -9.69
N ALA A 136 -21.06 -7.33 -8.65
CA ALA A 136 -22.51 -7.20 -8.78
C ALA A 136 -22.98 -5.81 -9.26
N GLU A 137 -22.22 -4.76 -9.01
CA GLU A 137 -22.56 -3.40 -9.44
C GLU A 137 -22.22 -3.16 -10.90
N GLN A 138 -21.29 -3.93 -11.47
CA GLN A 138 -20.87 -3.81 -12.87
C GLN A 138 -21.89 -4.43 -13.84
N GLY A 139 -22.69 -5.43 -13.39
CA GLY A 139 -23.70 -6.09 -14.23
C GLY A 139 -25.02 -5.33 -14.36
N LEU A 140 -25.31 -4.40 -13.46
CA LEU A 140 -26.57 -3.63 -13.47
C LEU A 140 -26.49 -2.36 -14.38
N GLY A 141 -25.29 -1.83 -14.58
CA GLY A 141 -25.09 -0.66 -15.46
C GLY A 141 -25.16 -0.99 -16.96
N ASP A 142 -24.96 -2.24 -17.33
CA ASP A 142 -24.90 -2.67 -18.75
C ASP A 142 -26.24 -3.25 -19.27
N ARG A 143 -27.23 -3.39 -18.40
CA ARG A 143 -28.62 -3.69 -18.81
C ARG A 143 -29.32 -2.40 -19.22
N ARG A 144 -28.90 -1.83 -20.37
CA ARG A 144 -29.82 -0.96 -21.11
C ARG A 144 -31.10 -1.77 -21.41
N PRO A 145 -32.30 -1.26 -21.06
CA PRO A 145 -33.52 -1.89 -21.49
C PRO A 145 -33.42 -2.09 -23.01
N ALA A 146 -33.53 -3.35 -23.45
CA ALA A 146 -33.67 -3.62 -24.87
C ALA A 146 -34.79 -2.73 -25.40
N ALA A 147 -34.48 -1.88 -26.35
CA ALA A 147 -35.47 -1.04 -26.99
C ALA A 147 -36.65 -1.94 -27.39
N THR A 148 -37.83 -1.66 -26.85
CA THR A 148 -39.06 -2.36 -27.20
C THR A 148 -39.19 -2.28 -28.72
N PRO A 149 -39.30 -3.41 -29.45
CA PRO A 149 -39.49 -3.34 -30.91
C PRO A 149 -40.78 -2.57 -31.16
N GLU A 150 -40.67 -1.42 -31.85
CA GLU A 150 -41.82 -0.68 -32.33
C GLU A 150 -42.65 -1.63 -33.19
N HIS A 151 -43.84 -1.93 -32.72
CA HIS A 151 -44.81 -2.73 -33.45
C HIS A 151 -45.23 -1.91 -34.68
N PRO A 152 -45.00 -2.38 -35.92
CA PRO A 152 -45.42 -1.63 -37.09
C PRO A 152 -46.95 -1.51 -37.08
N ALA A 153 -47.44 -0.27 -37.07
CA ALA A 153 -48.84 0.03 -37.14
C ALA A 153 -49.45 -0.66 -38.39
N ALA A 154 -50.37 -1.60 -38.12
CA ALA A 154 -51.14 -2.25 -39.16
C ALA A 154 -51.88 -1.17 -39.97
N GLY A 155 -51.50 -1.02 -41.23
CA GLY A 155 -52.19 -0.16 -42.17
C GLY A 155 -53.65 -0.57 -42.33
N THR A 156 -54.54 0.35 -42.05
CA THR A 156 -55.97 0.24 -42.39
C THR A 156 -56.12 0.54 -43.85
N ALA A 157 -56.62 -0.49 -44.62
CA ALA A 157 -57.18 -0.33 -45.96
C ALA A 157 -58.60 0.21 -45.86
#